data_6d65a82b58c479335215d95967e43f0b
#
_entry.id   6d65a82b58c479335215d95967e43f0b
#
_cell.length_a   1.000
_cell.length_b   1.000
_cell.length_c   1.000
_cell.angle_alpha   90.00
_cell.angle_beta   90.00
_cell.angle_gamma   90.00
#
_symmetry.space_group_name_H-M   'P 1'
#
loop_
_entity.id
_entity.type
_entity.pdbx_description
1 polymer ?
#
loop_
_entity_poly.entity_id
_entity_poly.type
_entity_poly.pdbx_seq_one_letter_code
_entity_poly.pdbx_strand_id
1 'polypeptide(L)'
;MRIKLIVLLCIGILCSSSIKDEEGRYESKPPYRSFILENYTEESAKHYFDTAPIDSWEGIWLLTENGERVAIERFKDIRFSEIFTHRIVKLDSLVRSEIPVGTILGYLTRGVNPNTCFIWLYKHKLTGAILYAPKRFSARLTSDLNGILFSGNS
;
A
#
# COMPACT_ATOMS: atom_id res chain seq x y z
N MET A 1 -3.23 6.50 20.13
CA MET A 1 -3.14 6.06 18.71
C MET A 1 -2.94 4.56 18.68
N ARG A 2 -3.77 3.82 17.95
CA ARG A 2 -3.64 2.37 17.82
C ARG A 2 -2.73 2.06 16.62
N ILE A 3 -1.63 1.38 16.84
CA ILE A 3 -0.79 0.84 15.77
C ILE A 3 -1.47 -0.42 15.25
N LYS A 4 -1.78 -0.44 13.96
CA LYS A 4 -2.42 -1.58 13.29
C LYS A 4 -1.35 -2.48 12.65
N LEU A 5 -1.62 -3.77 12.59
CA LEU A 5 -0.66 -4.78 12.13
C LEU A 5 -0.93 -5.21 10.69
N ILE A 6 0.10 -5.20 9.86
CA ILE A 6 0.05 -5.79 8.51
C ILE A 6 0.79 -7.14 8.52
N VAL A 7 0.07 -8.22 8.30
CA VAL A 7 0.64 -9.57 8.19
C VAL A 7 0.76 -9.94 6.72
N LEU A 8 1.99 -10.10 6.24
CA LEU A 8 2.27 -10.59 4.89
C LEU A 8 2.41 -12.13 4.95
N LEU A 9 1.36 -12.83 4.58
CA LEU A 9 1.40 -14.30 4.48
C LEU A 9 1.76 -14.68 3.04
N CYS A 10 3.03 -14.96 2.77
CA CYS A 10 3.46 -15.54 1.49
C CYS A 10 3.18 -17.03 1.51
N ILE A 11 1.97 -17.45 1.09
CA ILE A 11 1.72 -18.85 0.75
C ILE A 11 2.12 -19.03 -0.72
N GLY A 12 3.29 -19.63 -0.92
CA GLY A 12 3.75 -20.07 -2.23
C GLY A 12 2.94 -21.29 -2.67
N ILE A 13 2.06 -21.11 -3.65
CA ILE A 13 1.50 -22.20 -4.44
C ILE A 13 1.87 -21.93 -5.89
N LEU A 14 2.77 -22.75 -6.39
CA LEU A 14 3.09 -22.86 -7.82
C LEU A 14 1.89 -23.47 -8.54
N CYS A 15 1.14 -22.67 -9.28
CA CYS A 15 0.25 -23.18 -10.33
C CYS A 15 0.39 -22.25 -11.55
N SER A 16 1.07 -22.78 -12.56
CA SER A 16 1.07 -22.23 -13.90
C SER A 16 -0.31 -22.43 -14.53
N SER A 17 -1.02 -21.36 -14.80
CA SER A 17 -2.07 -21.34 -15.82
C SER A 17 -2.15 -19.94 -16.42
N SER A 18 -1.76 -19.84 -17.69
CA SER A 18 -2.02 -18.68 -18.52
C SER A 18 -3.53 -18.52 -18.66
N ILE A 19 -4.10 -17.53 -17.99
CA ILE A 19 -5.44 -17.06 -18.29
C ILE A 19 -5.24 -15.80 -19.15
N LYS A 20 -5.59 -15.91 -20.42
CA LYS A 20 -5.80 -14.77 -21.29
C LYS A 20 -7.07 -14.08 -20.81
N ASP A 21 -6.97 -12.92 -20.23
CA ASP A 21 -8.10 -12.05 -19.97
C ASP A 21 -8.47 -11.33 -21.28
N GLU A 22 -9.37 -11.94 -22.02
CA GLU A 22 -10.16 -11.27 -23.04
C GLU A 22 -11.27 -10.50 -22.32
N GLU A 23 -11.02 -9.25 -22.01
CA GLU A 23 -12.04 -8.19 -21.97
C GLU A 23 -11.29 -6.88 -21.71
N GLY A 24 -11.38 -5.94 -22.64
CA GLY A 24 -10.72 -4.64 -22.66
C GLY A 24 -11.11 -3.70 -21.51
N ARG A 25 -10.81 -4.09 -20.29
CA ARG A 25 -10.74 -3.18 -19.18
C ARG A 25 -9.34 -2.57 -19.17
N TYR A 26 -9.30 -1.27 -19.41
CA TYR A 26 -8.13 -0.48 -19.10
C TYR A 26 -7.85 -0.63 -17.60
N GLU A 27 -7.02 -1.59 -17.20
CA GLU A 27 -6.45 -1.65 -15.86
C GLU A 27 -5.54 -0.44 -15.70
N SER A 28 -6.07 0.61 -15.11
CA SER A 28 -5.27 1.77 -14.79
C SER A 28 -4.24 1.36 -13.76
N LYS A 29 -2.98 1.39 -14.18
CA LYS A 29 -1.84 1.06 -13.33
C LYS A 29 -1.36 2.33 -12.63
N PRO A 30 -0.82 2.21 -11.41
CA PRO A 30 -0.18 3.34 -10.76
C PRO A 30 1.05 3.80 -11.57
N PRO A 31 1.60 4.98 -11.27
CA PRO A 31 2.83 5.45 -11.92
C PRO A 31 3.90 4.37 -11.88
N TYR A 32 4.65 4.23 -12.99
CA TYR A 32 5.68 3.20 -13.08
C TYR A 32 6.79 3.33 -12.04
N ARG A 33 7.05 4.58 -11.59
CA ARG A 33 8.03 4.91 -10.56
C ARG A 33 7.35 5.51 -9.35
N SER A 34 7.89 5.21 -8.19
CA SER A 34 7.50 5.81 -6.92
C SER A 34 7.94 7.27 -6.82
N PHE A 35 7.29 8.01 -5.92
CA PHE A 35 7.62 9.38 -5.58
C PHE A 35 7.99 9.46 -4.10
N ILE A 36 8.77 10.48 -3.74
CA ILE A 36 9.05 10.85 -2.37
C ILE A 36 8.27 12.12 -2.07
N LEU A 37 7.49 12.11 -1.02
CA LEU A 37 6.75 13.28 -0.55
C LEU A 37 7.71 14.18 0.23
N GLU A 38 7.86 15.41 -0.21
CA GLU A 38 8.70 16.40 0.46
C GLU A 38 8.14 16.73 1.84
N ASN A 39 9.02 16.84 2.84
CA ASN A 39 8.68 17.20 4.22
C ASN A 39 7.65 16.28 4.90
N TYR A 40 7.48 15.04 4.42
CA TYR A 40 6.60 14.07 5.03
C TYR A 40 7.26 13.48 6.28
N THR A 41 6.57 13.55 7.41
CA THR A 41 7.05 13.05 8.69
C THR A 41 5.98 12.21 9.38
N GLU A 42 6.36 11.47 10.42
CA GLU A 42 5.39 10.74 11.26
C GLU A 42 4.42 11.71 11.95
N GLU A 43 4.90 12.88 12.37
CA GLU A 43 4.07 13.91 12.99
C GLU A 43 3.00 14.43 12.01
N SER A 44 3.38 14.66 10.76
CA SER A 44 2.42 15.09 9.73
C SER A 44 1.35 14.04 9.46
N ALA A 45 1.72 12.75 9.45
CA ALA A 45 0.79 11.65 9.31
C ALA A 45 -0.15 11.55 10.52
N LYS A 46 0.39 11.63 11.74
CA LYS A 46 -0.42 11.64 12.97
C LYS A 46 -1.42 12.78 12.98
N HIS A 47 -0.96 13.99 12.65
CA HIS A 47 -1.83 15.17 12.58
C HIS A 47 -2.97 14.95 11.58
N TYR A 48 -2.69 14.36 10.41
CA TYR A 48 -3.73 14.02 9.44
C TYR A 48 -4.77 13.07 10.05
N PHE A 49 -4.35 11.99 10.71
CA PHE A 49 -5.27 10.99 11.29
C PHE A 49 -6.04 11.51 12.52
N ASP A 50 -5.51 12.51 13.22
CA ASP A 50 -6.17 13.12 14.37
C ASP A 50 -7.20 14.18 13.96
N THR A 51 -7.07 14.76 12.76
CA THR A 51 -7.90 15.88 12.30
C THR A 51 -8.92 15.53 11.22
N ALA A 52 -8.67 14.46 10.46
CA ALA A 52 -9.56 14.02 9.38
C ALA A 52 -10.42 12.83 9.81
N PRO A 53 -11.67 12.72 9.33
CA PRO A 53 -12.43 11.48 9.47
C PRO A 53 -11.73 10.39 8.66
N ILE A 54 -11.32 9.30 9.34
CA ILE A 54 -10.59 8.18 8.76
C ILE A 54 -11.51 6.98 8.54
N ASP A 55 -11.23 6.19 7.52
CA ASP A 55 -11.89 4.91 7.29
C ASP A 55 -11.08 3.74 7.89
N SER A 56 -11.56 2.52 7.75
CA SER A 56 -10.92 1.33 8.35
C SER A 56 -9.55 0.99 7.76
N TRP A 57 -9.24 1.45 6.55
CA TRP A 57 -7.94 1.25 5.90
C TRP A 57 -6.91 2.28 6.34
N GLU A 58 -7.36 3.48 6.71
CA GLU A 58 -6.48 4.59 7.07
C GLU A 58 -5.87 4.40 8.45
N GLY A 59 -4.64 4.83 8.60
CA GLY A 59 -3.90 4.80 9.87
C GLY A 59 -2.43 4.49 9.70
N ILE A 60 -1.75 4.31 10.83
CA ILE A 60 -0.37 3.85 10.87
C ILE A 60 -0.36 2.34 11.05
N TRP A 61 0.34 1.66 10.17
CA TRP A 61 0.43 0.23 10.08
C TRP A 61 1.87 -0.24 10.25
N LEU A 62 2.04 -1.42 10.86
CA LEU A 62 3.33 -2.09 10.99
C LEU A 62 3.42 -3.25 10.00
N LEU A 63 4.43 -3.23 9.14
CA LEU A 63 4.80 -4.35 8.29
C LEU A 63 5.52 -5.39 9.15
N THR A 64 4.90 -6.56 9.36
CA THR A 64 5.47 -7.60 10.25
C THR A 64 6.73 -8.24 9.69
N GLU A 65 6.94 -8.20 8.38
CA GLU A 65 8.07 -8.82 7.72
C GLU A 65 9.41 -8.14 8.06
N ASN A 66 9.40 -6.83 8.20
CA ASN A 66 10.62 -6.04 8.36
C ASN A 66 10.54 -4.95 9.44
N GLY A 67 9.42 -4.85 10.16
CA GLY A 67 9.22 -3.85 11.19
C GLY A 67 9.08 -2.41 10.67
N GLU A 68 8.88 -2.23 9.38
CA GLU A 68 8.63 -0.89 8.82
C GLU A 68 7.25 -0.38 9.21
N ARG A 69 7.18 0.90 9.57
CA ARG A 69 5.92 1.59 9.78
C ARG A 69 5.54 2.38 8.53
N VAL A 70 4.27 2.26 8.15
CA VAL A 70 3.71 2.94 6.99
C VAL A 70 2.43 3.65 7.37
N ALA A 71 2.15 4.76 6.70
CA ALA A 71 0.85 5.40 6.74
C ALA A 71 0.03 4.91 5.52
N ILE A 72 -1.21 4.53 5.75
CA ILE A 72 -2.21 4.39 4.69
C ILE A 72 -3.14 5.57 4.83
N GLU A 73 -3.16 6.44 3.83
CA GLU A 73 -3.92 7.68 3.85
C GLU A 73 -4.64 7.91 2.51
N ARG A 74 -5.72 8.69 2.53
CA ARG A 74 -6.46 9.01 1.30
C ARG A 74 -5.58 9.71 0.29
N PHE A 75 -5.75 9.31 -0.95
CA PHE A 75 -5.03 9.86 -2.08
C PHE A 75 -5.97 10.76 -2.89
N LYS A 76 -5.61 12.04 -3.01
CA LYS A 76 -6.42 13.07 -3.69
C LYS A 76 -5.72 13.65 -4.93
N ASP A 77 -4.99 12.85 -5.67
CA ASP A 77 -4.46 13.33 -6.95
C ASP A 77 -5.54 13.18 -8.03
N ILE A 78 -5.93 14.30 -8.62
CA ILE A 78 -6.99 14.39 -9.63
C ILE A 78 -6.76 13.45 -10.82
N ARG A 79 -5.51 13.14 -11.14
CA ARG A 79 -5.13 12.27 -12.25
C ARG A 79 -5.40 10.80 -11.99
N PHE A 80 -5.47 10.38 -10.73
CA PHE A 80 -5.52 8.99 -10.32
C PHE A 80 -6.62 8.69 -9.29
N SER A 81 -7.31 9.71 -8.76
CA SER A 81 -8.26 9.58 -7.65
C SER A 81 -9.52 8.77 -7.98
N GLU A 82 -9.84 8.61 -9.25
CA GLU A 82 -10.96 7.75 -9.67
C GLU A 82 -10.65 6.25 -9.49
N ILE A 83 -9.36 5.90 -9.46
CA ILE A 83 -8.90 4.53 -9.43
C ILE A 83 -8.28 4.20 -8.09
N PHE A 84 -7.35 5.04 -7.64
CA PHE A 84 -6.63 4.85 -6.38
C PHE A 84 -7.24 5.71 -5.29
N THR A 85 -7.73 5.05 -4.26
CA THR A 85 -8.38 5.72 -3.14
C THR A 85 -7.40 6.10 -2.04
N HIS A 86 -6.34 5.31 -1.86
CA HIS A 86 -5.33 5.52 -0.83
C HIS A 86 -3.94 5.32 -1.38
N ARG A 87 -2.97 5.93 -0.69
CA ARG A 87 -1.53 5.69 -0.88
C ARG A 87 -0.92 5.10 0.39
N ILE A 88 0.14 4.33 0.22
CA ILE A 88 0.94 3.76 1.29
C ILE A 88 2.24 4.52 1.33
N VAL A 89 2.53 5.21 2.43
CA VAL A 89 3.70 6.05 2.58
C VAL A 89 4.59 5.52 3.69
N LYS A 90 5.88 5.40 3.43
CA LYS A 90 6.86 5.00 4.42
C LYS A 90 7.00 6.06 5.50
N LEU A 91 6.86 5.66 6.76
CA LEU A 91 7.08 6.51 7.94
C LEU A 91 8.45 6.26 8.54
N ASP A 92 8.73 5.00 8.87
CA ASP A 92 9.94 4.65 9.58
C ASP A 92 10.21 3.15 9.44
N SER A 93 11.39 2.73 9.85
CA SER A 93 11.80 1.35 9.89
C SER A 93 12.58 1.10 11.17
N LEU A 94 12.28 0.00 11.85
CA LEU A 94 13.09 -0.49 12.97
C LEU A 94 14.45 -1.02 12.48
N VAL A 95 14.53 -1.35 11.20
CA VAL A 95 15.76 -1.78 10.53
C VAL A 95 16.25 -0.65 9.62
N ARG A 96 17.57 -0.46 9.55
CA ARG A 96 18.17 0.51 8.62
C ARG A 96 17.71 0.22 7.20
N SER A 97 16.88 1.10 6.66
CA SER A 97 16.38 1.01 5.30
C SER A 97 16.96 2.16 4.47
N GLU A 98 17.42 1.83 3.27
CA GLU A 98 17.90 2.82 2.32
C GLU A 98 16.77 3.61 1.65
N ILE A 99 15.50 3.21 1.89
CA ILE A 99 14.33 3.89 1.34
C ILE A 99 13.98 5.04 2.29
N PRO A 100 13.97 6.30 1.82
CA PRO A 100 13.66 7.46 2.64
C PRO A 100 12.24 7.45 3.20
N VAL A 101 12.04 8.11 4.34
CA VAL A 101 10.72 8.48 4.85
C VAL A 101 10.00 9.35 3.82
N GLY A 102 8.69 9.21 3.72
CA GLY A 102 7.89 9.90 2.70
C GLY A 102 7.85 9.20 1.35
N THR A 103 8.60 8.11 1.14
CA THR A 103 8.52 7.34 -0.10
C THR A 103 7.16 6.66 -0.21
N ILE A 104 6.48 6.85 -1.35
CA ILE A 104 5.25 6.11 -1.64
C ILE A 104 5.62 4.67 -1.99
N LEU A 105 5.18 3.74 -1.14
CA LEU A 105 5.43 2.30 -1.32
C LEU A 105 4.37 1.63 -2.19
N GLY A 106 3.20 2.27 -2.33
CA GLY A 106 2.11 1.69 -3.11
C GLY A 106 0.81 2.47 -3.03
N TYR A 107 -0.22 1.89 -3.64
CA TYR A 107 -1.56 2.45 -3.73
C TYR A 107 -2.62 1.39 -3.48
N LEU A 108 -3.79 1.81 -2.97
CA LEU A 108 -4.96 0.96 -2.81
C LEU A 108 -6.05 1.35 -3.78
N THR A 109 -6.73 0.35 -4.30
CA THR A 109 -7.98 0.47 -5.06
C THR A 109 -9.07 -0.25 -4.28
N ARG A 110 -10.20 0.39 -4.00
CA ARG A 110 -11.31 -0.25 -3.27
C ARG A 110 -11.84 -1.46 -4.03
N GLY A 111 -12.10 -2.53 -3.29
CA GLY A 111 -12.88 -3.67 -3.77
C GLY A 111 -14.38 -3.42 -3.73
N VAL A 112 -15.14 -4.37 -4.23
CA VAL A 112 -16.61 -4.36 -4.16
C VAL A 112 -17.09 -4.46 -2.69
N ASN A 113 -16.35 -5.20 -1.88
CA ASN A 113 -16.60 -5.32 -0.44
C ASN A 113 -15.73 -4.29 0.30
N PRO A 114 -16.25 -3.50 1.26
CA PRO A 114 -15.49 -2.49 1.98
C PRO A 114 -14.28 -3.02 2.75
N ASN A 115 -14.29 -4.32 3.12
CA ASN A 115 -13.17 -4.96 3.80
C ASN A 115 -12.15 -5.60 2.84
N THR A 116 -12.30 -5.43 1.53
CA THR A 116 -11.39 -5.94 0.51
C THR A 116 -10.89 -4.82 -0.37
N CYS A 117 -9.67 -4.93 -0.84
CA CYS A 117 -9.09 -4.01 -1.80
C CYS A 117 -8.03 -4.71 -2.67
N PHE A 118 -7.60 -4.02 -3.70
CA PHE A 118 -6.37 -4.36 -4.40
C PHE A 118 -5.28 -3.37 -3.97
N ILE A 119 -4.11 -3.91 -3.66
CA ILE A 119 -2.94 -3.13 -3.29
C ILE A 119 -1.90 -3.28 -4.39
N TRP A 120 -1.38 -2.17 -4.85
CA TRP A 120 -0.25 -2.10 -5.76
C TRP A 120 0.99 -1.72 -4.97
N LEU A 121 1.96 -2.62 -4.84
CA LEU A 121 3.22 -2.38 -4.14
C LEU A 121 4.38 -2.32 -5.10
N TYR A 122 5.22 -1.30 -4.96
CA TYR A 122 6.51 -1.22 -5.65
C TYR A 122 7.47 -2.22 -5.02
N LYS A 123 7.98 -3.14 -5.83
CA LYS A 123 8.84 -4.24 -5.33
C LYS A 123 10.32 -4.09 -5.68
N HIS A 124 10.60 -3.32 -6.71
CA HIS A 124 11.97 -3.19 -7.21
C HIS A 124 12.55 -1.84 -6.84
N LYS A 125 13.83 -1.84 -6.52
CA LYS A 125 14.58 -0.66 -6.16
C LYS A 125 15.58 -0.35 -7.29
N LEU A 126 15.57 0.90 -7.75
CA LEU A 126 16.64 1.44 -8.61
C LEU A 126 17.73 2.06 -7.74
N THR A 127 18.91 2.25 -8.33
CA THR A 127 19.97 3.07 -7.72
C THR A 127 19.40 4.42 -7.31
N GLY A 128 19.66 4.88 -6.09
CA GLY A 128 19.11 6.13 -5.56
C GLY A 128 17.76 6.01 -4.85
N ALA A 129 17.39 4.81 -4.39
CA ALA A 129 16.20 4.55 -3.56
C ALA A 129 14.85 4.77 -4.28
N ILE A 130 14.82 4.87 -5.60
CA ILE A 130 13.58 4.96 -6.38
C ILE A 130 13.01 3.56 -6.54
N LEU A 131 11.73 3.40 -6.17
CA LEU A 131 10.99 2.15 -6.37
C LEU A 131 10.30 2.18 -7.73
N TYR A 132 10.14 1.00 -8.37
CA TYR A 132 9.51 0.90 -9.68
C TYR A 132 8.76 -0.42 -9.86
N ALA A 133 8.03 -0.54 -10.97
CA ALA A 133 7.27 -1.71 -11.40
C ALA A 133 6.32 -2.24 -10.32
N PRO A 134 5.23 -1.53 -10.02
CA PRO A 134 4.29 -1.95 -9.00
C PRO A 134 3.60 -3.28 -9.37
N LYS A 135 3.48 -4.17 -8.39
CA LYS A 135 2.75 -5.43 -8.48
C LYS A 135 1.41 -5.33 -7.72
N ARG A 136 0.36 -5.91 -8.30
CA ARG A 136 -0.97 -5.97 -7.68
C ARG A 136 -1.10 -7.19 -6.77
N PHE A 137 -1.73 -6.99 -5.62
CA PHE A 137 -2.09 -7.99 -4.64
C PHE A 137 -3.54 -7.79 -4.23
N SER A 138 -4.26 -8.88 -3.95
CA SER A 138 -5.52 -8.80 -3.24
C SER A 138 -5.24 -8.64 -1.75
N ALA A 139 -6.03 -7.84 -1.06
CA ALA A 139 -5.91 -7.64 0.38
C ALA A 139 -7.29 -7.59 1.04
N ARG A 140 -7.33 -8.02 2.30
CA ARG A 140 -8.52 -7.92 3.13
C ARG A 140 -8.16 -7.48 4.54
N LEU A 141 -9.05 -6.73 5.16
CA LEU A 141 -8.98 -6.44 6.59
C LEU A 141 -9.34 -7.69 7.40
N THR A 142 -8.69 -7.87 8.54
CA THR A 142 -9.10 -8.86 9.54
C THR A 142 -10.44 -8.46 10.15
N SER A 143 -11.16 -9.40 10.76
CA SER A 143 -12.48 -9.16 11.36
C SER A 143 -12.46 -8.12 12.48
N ASP A 144 -11.34 -7.97 13.17
CA ASP A 144 -11.13 -6.96 14.22
C ASP A 144 -10.62 -5.61 13.66
N LEU A 145 -10.45 -5.49 12.33
CA LEU A 145 -9.94 -4.31 11.62
C LEU A 145 -8.52 -3.86 12.06
N ASN A 146 -7.76 -4.73 12.71
CA ASN A 146 -6.41 -4.44 13.19
C ASN A 146 -5.31 -5.08 12.35
N GLY A 147 -5.67 -5.83 11.32
CA GLY A 147 -4.74 -6.49 10.42
C GLY A 147 -5.14 -6.39 8.95
N ILE A 148 -4.16 -6.43 8.06
CA ILE A 148 -4.34 -6.56 6.62
C ILE A 148 -3.68 -7.87 6.19
N LEU A 149 -4.44 -8.74 5.56
CA LEU A 149 -3.97 -9.99 4.98
C LEU A 149 -3.83 -9.82 3.48
N PHE A 150 -2.65 -10.16 2.97
CA PHE A 150 -2.39 -10.15 1.52
C PHE A 150 -2.50 -11.56 0.97
N SER A 151 -3.16 -11.70 -0.17
CA SER A 151 -3.08 -12.87 -1.02
C SER A 151 -2.38 -12.47 -2.32
N GLY A 152 -1.23 -13.11 -2.59
CA GLY A 152 -0.54 -12.91 -3.86
C GLY A 152 -1.28 -13.67 -4.95
N ASN A 153 -1.69 -12.98 -6.02
CA ASN A 153 -1.84 -13.63 -7.29
C ASN A 153 -0.43 -13.67 -7.92
N SER A 154 0.10 -14.87 -7.96
CA SER A 154 1.32 -15.18 -8.72
C SER A 154 1.08 -15.03 -10.21
#